data_806ef992a714e07908854bce840f2647
#
_entry.id   806ef992a714e07908854bce840f2647
#
_cell.length_a   1.000
_cell.length_b   1.000
_cell.length_c   1.000
_cell.angle_alpha   90.00
_cell.angle_beta   90.00
_cell.angle_gamma   90.00
#
_symmetry.space_group_name_H-M   'P 1'
#
loop_
_entity.id
_entity.type
_entity.pdbx_description
1 polymer ?
#
loop_
_entity_poly.entity_id
_entity_poly.type
_entity_poly.pdbx_seq_one_letter_code
_entity_poly.pdbx_strand_id
1 'polypeptide(L)'
;MYLHIGQNEILPDRRVIGIFDLDKCSYGKRTREYLAAAEKEGVVLDVSGEIPKSFVVCDHPYHRQIVYLSQLNSSTLKNRAESGKLEL
;
A
#
# COMPACT_ATOMS: atom_id res chain seq x y z
N MET A 1 0.26 14.37 -8.15
CA MET A 1 -0.04 13.13 -8.91
C MET A 1 -0.76 12.12 -8.03
N TYR A 2 -1.47 11.20 -8.66
CA TYR A 2 -2.25 10.19 -7.94
C TYR A 2 -1.81 8.81 -8.37
N LEU A 3 -1.79 7.88 -7.43
CA LEU A 3 -1.45 6.48 -7.65
C LEU A 3 -2.71 5.63 -7.54
N HIS A 4 -3.06 4.94 -8.61
CA HIS A 4 -4.18 4.00 -8.61
C HIS A 4 -3.70 2.65 -8.07
N ILE A 5 -4.22 2.24 -6.92
CA ILE A 5 -3.71 1.08 -6.18
C ILE A 5 -4.64 -0.13 -6.19
N GLY A 6 -5.82 -0.01 -6.71
CA GLY A 6 -6.78 -1.12 -6.78
C GLY A 6 -8.09 -0.60 -7.29
N GLN A 7 -9.06 -1.43 -7.42
CA GLN A 7 -10.39 -1.14 -7.99
C GLN A 7 -10.66 0.36 -8.27
N ASN A 8 -11.27 1.07 -7.35
CA ASN A 8 -11.55 2.50 -7.52
C ASN A 8 -10.71 3.38 -6.57
N GLU A 9 -9.69 2.81 -5.95
CA GLU A 9 -8.91 3.53 -4.94
C GLU A 9 -7.74 4.26 -5.57
N ILE A 10 -7.66 5.55 -5.32
CA ILE A 10 -6.62 6.44 -5.83
C ILE A 10 -6.03 7.21 -4.64
N LEU A 11 -4.71 7.23 -4.56
CA LEU A 11 -4.00 7.90 -3.47
C LEU A 11 -3.10 9.01 -4.02
N PRO A 12 -2.99 10.16 -3.32
CA PRO A 12 -1.94 11.13 -3.66
C PRO A 12 -0.58 10.47 -3.43
N ASP A 13 0.28 10.48 -4.43
CA ASP A 13 1.57 9.80 -4.36
C ASP A 13 2.46 10.34 -3.25
N ARG A 14 2.34 11.64 -2.93
CA ARG A 14 3.11 12.28 -1.87
C ARG A 14 2.80 11.71 -0.48
N ARG A 15 1.66 11.04 -0.32
CA ARG A 15 1.28 10.42 0.95
C ARG A 15 1.78 9.00 1.09
N VAL A 16 2.29 8.43 0.01
CA VAL A 16 2.79 7.06 0.01
C VAL A 16 4.16 7.02 0.67
N ILE A 17 4.27 6.30 1.77
CA ILE A 17 5.51 6.10 2.49
C ILE A 17 6.30 4.94 1.89
N GLY A 18 5.62 3.86 1.51
CA GLY A 18 6.28 2.71 0.91
C GLY A 18 5.31 1.77 0.24
N ILE A 19 5.84 0.98 -0.69
CA ILE A 19 5.12 -0.06 -1.41
C ILE A 19 5.90 -1.36 -1.21
N PHE A 20 5.23 -2.40 -0.73
CA PHE A 20 5.88 -3.63 -0.31
C PHE A 20 5.23 -4.85 -0.94
N ASP A 21 6.04 -5.83 -1.30
CA ASP A 21 5.59 -7.11 -1.81
C ASP A 21 5.12 -7.98 -0.64
N LEU A 22 3.86 -8.39 -0.67
CA LEU A 22 3.29 -9.15 0.44
C LEU A 22 3.89 -10.54 0.56
N ASP A 23 4.17 -11.18 -0.57
CA ASP A 23 4.76 -12.52 -0.57
C ASP A 23 6.17 -12.52 0.00
N LYS A 24 6.98 -11.52 -0.33
CA LYS A 24 8.36 -11.43 0.16
C LYS A 24 8.42 -10.93 1.60
N CYS A 25 7.65 -9.88 1.90
CA CYS A 25 7.72 -9.23 3.20
C CYS A 25 7.00 -10.00 4.30
N SER A 26 5.99 -10.81 3.97
CA SER A 26 5.22 -11.55 4.96
C SER A 26 6.02 -12.63 5.69
N TYR A 27 7.18 -13.01 5.18
CA TYR A 27 8.07 -13.95 5.88
C TYR A 27 8.79 -13.30 7.07
N GLY A 28 8.91 -11.99 7.07
CA GLY A 28 9.56 -11.27 8.16
C GLY A 28 8.67 -11.15 9.38
N LYS A 29 9.23 -11.47 10.55
CA LYS A 29 8.49 -11.38 11.80
C LYS A 29 8.01 -9.96 12.07
N ARG A 30 8.88 -8.96 11.85
CA ARG A 30 8.53 -7.55 12.09
C ARG A 30 7.42 -7.08 11.17
N THR A 31 7.43 -7.51 9.92
CA THR A 31 6.38 -7.15 8.96
C THR A 31 5.05 -7.74 9.39
N ARG A 32 5.02 -9.01 9.81
CA ARG A 32 3.80 -9.65 10.30
C ARG A 32 3.25 -8.95 11.54
N GLU A 33 4.13 -8.58 12.46
CA GLU A 33 3.75 -7.85 13.67
C GLU A 33 3.19 -6.47 13.33
N TYR A 34 3.81 -5.78 12.38
CA TYR A 34 3.35 -4.48 11.91
C TYR A 34 1.93 -4.57 11.32
N LEU A 35 1.71 -5.53 10.43
CA LEU A 35 0.40 -5.71 9.79
C LEU A 35 -0.66 -6.12 10.80
N ALA A 36 -0.33 -6.99 11.74
CA ALA A 36 -1.25 -7.40 12.78
C ALA A 36 -1.63 -6.23 13.69
N ALA A 37 -0.67 -5.40 14.04
CA ALA A 37 -0.94 -4.20 14.84
C ALA A 37 -1.82 -3.20 14.08
N ALA A 38 -1.58 -3.01 12.80
CA ALA A 38 -2.37 -2.13 11.96
C ALA A 38 -3.82 -2.62 11.82
N GLU A 39 -4.00 -3.93 11.67
CA GLU A 39 -5.34 -4.53 11.65
C GLU A 39 -6.08 -4.29 12.96
N LYS A 40 -5.39 -4.49 14.07
CA LYS A 40 -5.97 -4.28 15.39
C LYS A 40 -6.40 -2.83 15.59
N GLU A 41 -5.66 -1.89 15.05
CA GLU A 41 -6.00 -0.47 15.12
C GLU A 41 -7.08 -0.07 14.11
N GLY A 42 -7.45 -0.96 13.20
CA GLY A 42 -8.47 -0.69 12.20
C GLY A 42 -8.00 0.20 11.05
N VAL A 43 -6.70 0.23 10.79
CA VAL A 43 -6.12 1.09 9.74
C VAL A 43 -5.67 0.30 8.51
N VAL A 44 -6.12 -0.95 8.37
CA VAL A 44 -5.87 -1.75 7.17
C VAL A 44 -7.11 -1.74 6.29
N LEU A 45 -6.97 -1.27 5.06
CA LEU A 45 -8.04 -1.21 4.08
C LEU A 45 -7.72 -2.14 2.91
N ASP A 46 -8.56 -3.15 2.70
CA ASP A 46 -8.39 -4.09 1.61
C ASP A 46 -9.11 -3.58 0.37
N VAL A 47 -8.34 -3.10 -0.61
CA VAL A 47 -8.87 -2.63 -1.89
C VAL A 47 -8.57 -3.62 -3.02
N SER A 48 -8.16 -4.84 -2.66
CA SER A 48 -7.80 -5.85 -3.65
C SER A 48 -9.03 -6.49 -4.32
N GLY A 49 -10.09 -6.70 -3.56
CA GLY A 49 -11.25 -7.43 -4.04
C GLY A 49 -10.99 -8.93 -4.24
N GLU A 50 -9.76 -9.37 -3.99
CA GLU A 50 -9.32 -10.76 -4.13
C GLU A 50 -8.12 -10.97 -3.22
N ILE A 51 -7.27 -11.95 -3.51
CA ILE A 51 -6.06 -12.19 -2.70
C ILE A 51 -5.07 -11.05 -2.94
N PRO A 52 -4.68 -10.31 -1.90
CA PRO A 52 -3.74 -9.21 -2.08
C PRO A 52 -2.32 -9.70 -2.38
N LYS A 53 -1.60 -8.93 -3.19
CA LYS A 53 -0.21 -9.24 -3.59
C LYS A 53 0.79 -8.23 -3.03
N SER A 54 0.31 -7.06 -2.66
CA SER A 54 1.16 -5.99 -2.12
C SER A 54 0.42 -5.19 -1.07
N PHE A 55 1.17 -4.41 -0.31
CA PHE A 55 0.57 -3.42 0.58
C PHE A 55 1.27 -2.08 0.42
N VAL A 56 0.49 -1.02 0.59
CA VAL A 56 0.95 0.35 0.45
C VAL A 56 0.76 1.04 1.80
N VAL A 57 1.82 1.60 2.34
CA VAL A 57 1.77 2.34 3.60
C VAL A 57 1.67 3.81 3.28
N CYS A 58 0.66 4.46 3.82
CA CYS A 58 0.39 5.87 3.55
C CYS A 58 0.34 6.68 4.83
N ASP A 59 0.73 7.94 4.72
CA ASP A 59 0.52 8.92 5.77
C ASP A 59 -0.95 9.33 5.81
N HIS A 60 -1.44 9.73 6.99
CA HIS A 60 -2.82 10.16 7.15
C HIS A 60 -2.92 11.24 8.22
N PRO A 61 -3.74 12.29 7.99
CA PRO A 61 -3.83 13.41 8.94
C PRO A 61 -4.39 13.04 10.31
N TYR A 62 -5.21 11.99 10.41
CA TYR A 62 -5.84 11.59 11.68
C TYR A 62 -5.28 10.32 12.28
N HIS A 63 -4.45 9.60 11.53
CA HIS A 63 -3.81 8.37 11.98
C HIS A 63 -2.33 8.45 11.68
N ARG A 64 -1.52 7.66 12.38
CA ARG A 64 -0.09 7.64 12.07
C ARG A 64 0.15 7.14 10.66
N GLN A 65 -0.52 6.06 10.30
CA GLN A 65 -0.38 5.45 8.99
C GLN A 65 -1.65 4.67 8.63
N ILE A 66 -1.92 4.54 7.34
CA ILE A 66 -2.96 3.66 6.83
C ILE A 66 -2.30 2.67 5.86
N VAL A 67 -2.70 1.42 5.94
CA VAL A 67 -2.18 0.33 5.10
C VAL A 67 -3.26 -0.10 4.13
N TYR A 68 -2.95 -0.05 2.84
CA TYR A 68 -3.85 -0.53 1.80
C TYR A 68 -3.33 -1.84 1.25
N LEU A 69 -4.20 -2.87 1.20
CA LEU A 69 -3.87 -4.14 0.57
C LEU A 69 -4.35 -4.11 -0.88
N SER A 70 -3.44 -4.38 -1.82
CA SER A 70 -3.70 -4.27 -3.24
C SER A 70 -3.54 -5.62 -3.96
N GLN A 71 -4.36 -5.87 -4.97
CA GLN A 71 -4.21 -7.03 -5.84
C GLN A 71 -3.09 -6.85 -6.86
N LEU A 72 -2.61 -5.64 -7.05
CA LEU A 72 -1.52 -5.35 -7.97
C LEU A 72 -0.19 -5.72 -7.32
N ASN A 73 0.77 -6.19 -8.10
CA ASN A 73 2.07 -6.50 -7.53
C ASN A 73 2.87 -5.22 -7.28
N SER A 74 3.86 -5.32 -6.39
CA SER A 74 4.62 -4.14 -5.95
C SER A 74 5.39 -3.48 -7.09
N SER A 75 5.88 -4.24 -8.04
CA SER A 75 6.61 -3.66 -9.18
C SER A 75 5.70 -2.83 -10.07
N THR A 76 4.47 -3.26 -10.29
CA THR A 76 3.49 -2.49 -11.05
C THR A 76 3.19 -1.15 -10.37
N LEU A 77 2.99 -1.18 -9.05
CA LEU A 77 2.71 0.04 -8.29
C LEU A 77 3.91 0.99 -8.30
N LYS A 78 5.11 0.46 -8.13
CA LYS A 78 6.33 1.27 -8.17
C LYS A 78 6.54 1.90 -9.54
N ASN A 79 6.29 1.14 -10.60
CA ASN A 79 6.40 1.67 -11.96
C ASN A 79 5.37 2.77 -12.22
N ARG A 80 4.16 2.62 -11.76
CA ARG A 80 3.13 3.65 -11.88
C ARG A 80 3.51 4.93 -11.14
N ALA A 81 4.06 4.79 -9.94
CA ALA A 81 4.49 5.93 -9.14
C ALA A 81 5.63 6.68 -9.84
N GLU A 82 6.61 5.96 -10.37
CA GLU A 82 7.73 6.55 -11.09
C GLU A 82 7.31 7.19 -12.39
N SER A 83 6.44 6.53 -13.17
CA SER A 83 5.91 7.07 -14.42
C SER A 83 5.14 8.36 -14.18
N GLY A 84 4.36 8.42 -13.10
CA GLY A 84 3.65 9.63 -12.73
C GLY A 84 4.56 10.79 -12.47
N LYS A 85 5.73 10.55 -11.90
CA LYS A 85 6.72 11.59 -11.65
C LYS A 85 7.41 12.05 -12.95
N LEU A 86 7.62 11.14 -13.88
CA LEU A 86 8.28 11.42 -15.12
C LEU A 86 7.40 12.17 -16.12
N GLU A 87 6.11 12.06 -16.01
CA GLU A 87 5.15 12.72 -16.89
C GLU A 87 4.92 14.19 -16.56
N LEU A 88 5.52 14.64 -15.49
CA LEU A 88 5.44 16.06 -15.13
C LEU A 88 6.32 16.93 -16.01
#